data_a3a9a4e88ec7e5c51e10f7333dec9b40
#
_entry.id   a3a9a4e88ec7e5c51e10f7333dec9b40
#
_cell.length_a   1.000
_cell.length_b   1.000
_cell.length_c   1.000
_cell.angle_alpha   90.00
_cell.angle_beta   90.00
_cell.angle_gamma   90.00
#
_symmetry.space_group_name_H-M   'P 1'
#
loop_
_entity.id
_entity.type
_entity.pdbx_description
1 polymer ?
#
loop_
_entity_poly.entity_id
_entity_poly.type
_entity_poly.pdbx_seq_one_letter_code
_entity_poly.pdbx_strand_id
1 'polypeptide(L)'
;MANYAADVDAAKTWERLNENSNSVLVDVRTTAEWAFVGIPDLGSLNKTIILEEWQQYPHMGINPDFAEKVSNIITKSNGDKSTEVYFLCRSGVRSMAAADALTALGFKNCFNVVGGFEGPPDNDQHRGNVDGWKAAALPWVQK
;
A
#
# COMPACT_ATOMS: atom_id res chain seq x y z
N MET A 1 14.40 -9.69 9.46
CA MET A 1 14.94 -8.36 9.17
C MET A 1 14.37 -7.83 7.87
N ALA A 2 13.88 -6.61 7.87
CA ALA A 2 13.30 -6.02 6.68
C ALA A 2 14.38 -5.63 5.67
N ASN A 3 14.13 -5.93 4.38
CA ASN A 3 15.07 -5.62 3.29
C ASN A 3 14.55 -4.54 2.35
N TYR A 4 13.34 -4.03 2.59
CA TYR A 4 12.79 -2.96 1.78
C TYR A 4 13.51 -1.64 2.07
N ALA A 5 13.33 -0.63 1.19
CA ALA A 5 14.12 0.59 1.21
C ALA A 5 13.92 1.44 2.47
N ALA A 6 12.68 1.70 2.86
CA ALA A 6 12.40 2.55 4.03
C ALA A 6 10.93 2.51 4.43
N ASP A 7 10.66 2.97 5.66
CA ASP A 7 9.31 3.30 6.11
C ASP A 7 9.04 4.77 5.80
N VAL A 8 7.84 5.07 5.31
CA VAL A 8 7.39 6.44 5.07
C VAL A 8 5.96 6.61 5.58
N ASP A 9 5.57 7.81 5.97
CA ASP A 9 4.20 8.05 6.40
C ASP A 9 3.26 8.32 5.21
N ALA A 10 1.96 8.43 5.48
CA ALA A 10 0.96 8.62 4.44
C ALA A 10 1.14 9.95 3.71
N ALA A 11 1.44 11.03 4.42
CA ALA A 11 1.63 12.35 3.82
C ALA A 11 2.83 12.36 2.87
N LYS A 12 3.94 11.74 3.27
CA LYS A 12 5.13 11.61 2.44
C LYS A 12 4.86 10.75 1.21
N THR A 13 4.10 9.67 1.39
CA THR A 13 3.69 8.80 0.29
C THR A 13 2.92 9.60 -0.77
N TRP A 14 1.93 10.39 -0.34
CA TRP A 14 1.14 11.23 -1.25
C TRP A 14 2.04 12.20 -2.01
N GLU A 15 2.94 12.87 -1.31
CA GLU A 15 3.88 13.80 -1.91
C GLU A 15 4.74 13.13 -2.99
N ARG A 16 5.29 11.94 -2.68
CA ARG A 16 6.12 11.19 -3.64
C ARG A 16 5.32 10.72 -4.84
N LEU A 17 4.09 10.23 -4.64
CA LEU A 17 3.22 9.81 -5.74
C LEU A 17 2.89 10.97 -6.67
N ASN A 18 2.76 12.17 -6.11
CA ASN A 18 2.47 13.38 -6.89
C ASN A 18 3.70 13.86 -7.68
N GLU A 19 4.89 13.77 -7.09
CA GLU A 19 6.12 14.28 -7.70
C GLU A 19 6.73 13.34 -8.74
N ASN A 20 6.59 12.03 -8.54
CA ASN A 20 7.27 11.03 -9.36
C ASN A 20 6.25 10.25 -10.19
N SER A 21 6.29 10.45 -11.52
CA SER A 21 5.39 9.71 -12.42
C SER A 21 5.68 8.20 -12.41
N ASN A 22 6.91 7.80 -12.05
CA ASN A 22 7.32 6.39 -11.95
C ASN A 22 7.17 5.89 -10.51
N SER A 23 5.97 6.02 -9.97
CA SER A 23 5.64 5.57 -8.61
C SER A 23 4.23 5.01 -8.58
N VAL A 24 4.00 3.99 -7.74
CA VAL A 24 2.71 3.33 -7.58
C VAL A 24 2.43 3.07 -6.11
N LEU A 25 1.15 2.96 -5.77
CA LEU A 25 0.67 2.57 -4.45
C LEU A 25 -0.04 1.23 -4.57
N VAL A 26 0.37 0.28 -3.73
CA VAL A 26 -0.24 -1.06 -3.67
C VAL A 26 -0.94 -1.21 -2.33
N ASP A 27 -2.25 -1.41 -2.37
CA ASP A 27 -3.04 -1.70 -1.17
C ASP A 27 -3.09 -3.22 -1.01
N VAL A 28 -2.46 -3.72 0.04
CA VAL A 28 -2.28 -5.16 0.27
C VAL A 28 -3.30 -5.74 1.24
N ARG A 29 -4.32 -4.95 1.58
CA ARG A 29 -5.39 -5.40 2.47
C ARG A 29 -6.27 -6.44 1.78
N THR A 30 -7.34 -6.85 2.44
CA THR A 30 -8.27 -7.85 1.90
C THR A 30 -9.40 -7.22 1.12
N THR A 31 -10.06 -8.02 0.27
CA THR A 31 -11.26 -7.59 -0.45
C THR A 31 -12.36 -7.09 0.49
N ALA A 32 -12.48 -7.70 1.68
CA ALA A 32 -13.44 -7.25 2.69
C ALA A 32 -13.12 -5.84 3.19
N GLU A 33 -11.86 -5.54 3.45
CA GLU A 33 -11.45 -4.21 3.88
C GLU A 33 -11.68 -3.16 2.79
N TRP A 34 -11.39 -3.48 1.53
CA TRP A 34 -11.64 -2.57 0.42
C TRP A 34 -13.13 -2.23 0.30
N ALA A 35 -14.00 -3.22 0.45
CA ALA A 35 -15.44 -3.04 0.32
C ALA A 35 -16.06 -2.28 1.50
N PHE A 36 -15.64 -2.62 2.73
CA PHE A 36 -16.30 -2.10 3.94
C PHE A 36 -15.63 -0.89 4.57
N VAL A 37 -14.33 -0.68 4.32
CA VAL A 37 -13.58 0.43 4.90
C VAL A 37 -13.27 1.51 3.90
N GLY A 38 -13.09 1.14 2.63
CA GLY A 38 -12.74 2.07 1.57
C GLY A 38 -11.32 1.87 1.06
N ILE A 39 -10.95 2.62 0.04
CA ILE A 39 -9.63 2.55 -0.61
C ILE A 39 -9.09 3.97 -0.86
N PRO A 40 -7.75 4.15 -0.93
CA PRO A 40 -7.18 5.42 -1.36
C PRO A 40 -7.66 5.80 -2.76
N ASP A 41 -7.92 7.09 -2.97
CA ASP A 41 -8.32 7.63 -4.27
C ASP A 41 -7.16 8.43 -4.86
N LEU A 42 -6.55 7.89 -5.90
CA LEU A 42 -5.42 8.51 -6.58
C LEU A 42 -5.83 9.23 -7.86
N GLY A 43 -7.12 9.42 -8.08
CA GLY A 43 -7.65 10.01 -9.31
C GLY A 43 -7.09 11.40 -9.62
N SER A 44 -6.93 12.25 -8.59
CA SER A 44 -6.39 13.60 -8.76
C SER A 44 -4.91 13.61 -9.18
N LEU A 45 -4.21 12.48 -8.99
CA LEU A 45 -2.82 12.30 -9.40
C LEU A 45 -2.71 11.61 -10.77
N ASN A 46 -3.84 11.31 -11.41
CA ASN A 46 -3.90 10.51 -12.64
C ASN A 46 -3.26 9.14 -12.48
N LYS A 47 -3.43 8.55 -11.30
CA LYS A 47 -2.91 7.22 -10.97
C LYS A 47 -4.07 6.31 -10.57
N THR A 48 -3.86 5.01 -10.73
CA THR A 48 -4.79 3.98 -10.30
C THR A 48 -4.16 3.18 -9.17
N ILE A 49 -4.89 3.01 -8.06
CA ILE A 49 -4.44 2.16 -6.96
C ILE A 49 -4.32 0.71 -7.44
N ILE A 50 -3.26 0.02 -7.01
CA ILE A 50 -3.12 -1.42 -7.25
C ILE A 50 -3.69 -2.15 -6.05
N LEU A 51 -4.68 -3.02 -6.29
CA LEU A 51 -5.32 -3.81 -5.23
C LEU A 51 -4.91 -5.26 -5.39
N GLU A 52 -4.08 -5.75 -4.47
CA GLU A 52 -3.63 -7.14 -4.47
C GLU A 52 -3.46 -7.61 -3.04
N GLU A 53 -4.24 -8.62 -2.62
CA GLU A 53 -4.19 -9.12 -1.26
C GLU A 53 -2.84 -9.78 -0.94
N TRP A 54 -2.23 -9.39 0.17
CA TRP A 54 -1.08 -10.11 0.72
C TRP A 54 -1.55 -11.41 1.40
N GLN A 55 -2.62 -11.32 2.20
CA GLN A 55 -3.31 -12.47 2.78
C GLN A 55 -4.70 -12.56 2.16
N GLN A 56 -5.07 -13.73 1.71
CA GLN A 56 -6.32 -13.93 0.97
C GLN A 56 -7.51 -14.18 1.91
N TYR A 57 -8.50 -13.31 1.86
CA TYR A 57 -9.75 -13.47 2.62
C TYR A 57 -10.59 -14.59 1.98
N PRO A 58 -11.28 -15.47 2.76
CA PRO A 58 -11.44 -15.40 4.23
C PRO A 58 -10.43 -16.23 5.03
N HIS A 59 -9.65 -17.13 4.42
CA HIS A 59 -8.77 -18.04 5.15
C HIS A 59 -7.47 -17.38 5.62
N MET A 60 -7.15 -16.21 5.12
CA MET A 60 -5.99 -15.39 5.50
C MET A 60 -4.63 -16.07 5.26
N GLY A 61 -4.58 -17.03 4.36
CA GLY A 61 -3.31 -17.58 3.88
C GLY A 61 -2.56 -16.57 3.02
N ILE A 62 -1.23 -16.61 3.05
CA ILE A 62 -0.42 -15.72 2.24
C ILE A 62 -0.65 -16.04 0.76
N ASN A 63 -0.83 -14.99 -0.05
CA ASN A 63 -1.01 -15.11 -1.48
C ASN A 63 0.34 -15.51 -2.13
N PRO A 64 0.47 -16.76 -2.61
CA PRO A 64 1.77 -17.24 -3.11
C PRO A 64 2.23 -16.53 -4.37
N ASP A 65 1.32 -15.90 -5.10
CA ASP A 65 1.62 -15.22 -6.36
C ASP A 65 1.70 -13.70 -6.22
N PHE A 66 1.67 -13.19 -4.98
CA PHE A 66 1.58 -11.75 -4.73
C PHE A 66 2.65 -10.95 -5.46
N ALA A 67 3.91 -11.27 -5.19
CA ALA A 67 5.03 -10.50 -5.73
C ALA A 67 5.06 -10.53 -7.27
N GLU A 68 4.80 -11.70 -7.84
CA GLU A 68 4.78 -11.87 -9.29
C GLU A 68 3.64 -11.10 -9.94
N LYS A 69 2.44 -11.13 -9.33
CA LYS A 69 1.29 -10.37 -9.83
C LYS A 69 1.54 -8.87 -9.80
N VAL A 70 2.07 -8.36 -8.69
CA VAL A 70 2.38 -6.93 -8.57
C VAL A 70 3.46 -6.53 -9.56
N SER A 71 4.50 -7.34 -9.69
CA SER A 71 5.57 -7.10 -10.67
C SER A 71 5.01 -7.00 -12.09
N ASN A 72 4.11 -7.92 -12.45
CA ASN A 72 3.48 -7.92 -13.78
C ASN A 72 2.62 -6.68 -14.02
N ILE A 73 1.86 -6.25 -13.02
CA ILE A 73 1.03 -5.03 -13.12
C ILE A 73 1.92 -3.81 -13.36
N ILE A 74 3.01 -3.69 -12.60
CA ILE A 74 3.95 -2.57 -12.75
C ILE A 74 4.58 -2.57 -14.14
N THR A 75 5.04 -3.72 -14.59
CA THR A 75 5.67 -3.86 -15.91
C THR A 75 4.71 -3.50 -17.04
N LYS A 76 3.45 -3.95 -16.96
CA LYS A 76 2.43 -3.64 -17.96
C LYS A 76 2.06 -2.16 -17.99
N SER A 77 2.31 -1.45 -16.91
CA SER A 77 2.06 -0.01 -16.81
C SER A 77 3.31 0.82 -17.14
N ASN A 78 4.27 0.22 -17.81
CA ASN A 78 5.54 0.84 -18.22
C ASN A 78 6.50 1.13 -17.06
N GLY A 79 6.30 0.49 -15.92
CA GLY A 79 7.24 0.54 -14.81
C GLY A 79 8.36 -0.48 -14.97
N ASP A 80 9.33 -0.42 -14.07
CA ASP A 80 10.49 -1.31 -14.05
C ASP A 80 10.99 -1.53 -12.62
N LYS A 81 12.18 -2.10 -12.47
CA LYS A 81 12.76 -2.38 -11.14
C LYS A 81 13.15 -1.11 -10.37
N SER A 82 13.17 0.06 -11.03
CA SER A 82 13.45 1.35 -10.38
C SER A 82 12.18 2.09 -9.97
N THR A 83 11.00 1.61 -10.36
CA THR A 83 9.72 2.20 -9.96
C THR A 83 9.64 2.27 -8.43
N GLU A 84 9.22 3.40 -7.89
CA GLU A 84 8.93 3.53 -6.45
C GLU A 84 7.60 2.86 -6.15
N VAL A 85 7.63 1.88 -5.26
CA VAL A 85 6.45 1.07 -4.91
C VAL A 85 6.16 1.25 -3.43
N TYR A 86 4.99 1.80 -3.14
CA TYR A 86 4.54 2.05 -1.76
C TYR A 86 3.48 1.02 -1.40
N PHE A 87 3.67 0.33 -0.27
CA PHE A 87 2.77 -0.74 0.17
C PHE A 87 1.99 -0.29 1.38
N LEU A 88 0.67 -0.41 1.30
CA LEU A 88 -0.29 0.06 2.30
C LEU A 88 -1.13 -1.09 2.82
N CYS A 89 -1.22 -1.23 4.16
CA CYS A 89 -2.18 -2.12 4.77
C CYS A 89 -3.02 -1.33 5.81
N ARG A 90 -3.59 -2.00 6.81
CA ARG A 90 -4.42 -1.29 7.79
C ARG A 90 -3.57 -0.38 8.70
N SER A 91 -2.45 -0.90 9.20
CA SER A 91 -1.62 -0.19 10.18
C SER A 91 -0.11 -0.37 9.99
N GLY A 92 0.34 -1.09 8.97
CA GLY A 92 1.74 -1.16 8.56
C GLY A 92 2.44 -2.52 8.67
N VAL A 93 1.80 -3.57 9.19
CA VAL A 93 2.45 -4.87 9.41
C VAL A 93 2.49 -5.75 8.16
N ARG A 94 1.34 -5.97 7.52
CA ARG A 94 1.25 -6.78 6.30
C ARG A 94 2.04 -6.17 5.15
N SER A 95 2.05 -4.84 5.08
CA SER A 95 2.74 -4.11 4.02
C SER A 95 4.25 -4.20 4.13
N MET A 96 4.81 -4.38 5.34
CA MET A 96 6.25 -4.65 5.51
C MET A 96 6.64 -5.94 4.80
N ALA A 97 5.89 -7.00 5.04
CA ALA A 97 6.15 -8.29 4.42
C ALA A 97 6.00 -8.24 2.89
N ALA A 98 4.99 -7.51 2.41
CA ALA A 98 4.78 -7.31 0.98
C ALA A 98 5.94 -6.55 0.33
N ALA A 99 6.42 -5.50 0.98
CA ALA A 99 7.57 -4.73 0.49
C ALA A 99 8.83 -5.59 0.42
N ASP A 100 9.08 -6.44 1.42
CA ASP A 100 10.19 -7.38 1.40
C ASP A 100 10.08 -8.37 0.25
N ALA A 101 8.89 -8.89 -0.01
CA ALA A 101 8.67 -9.87 -1.08
C ALA A 101 8.99 -9.28 -2.45
N LEU A 102 8.59 -8.03 -2.70
CA LEU A 102 8.88 -7.41 -3.99
C LEU A 102 10.35 -7.02 -4.11
N THR A 103 10.98 -6.61 -3.01
CA THR A 103 12.42 -6.35 -2.97
C THR A 103 13.20 -7.61 -3.36
N ALA A 104 12.75 -8.79 -2.91
CA ALA A 104 13.39 -10.06 -3.26
C ALA A 104 13.35 -10.35 -4.76
N LEU A 105 12.41 -9.77 -5.51
CA LEU A 105 12.35 -9.89 -6.97
C LEU A 105 13.27 -8.88 -7.70
N GLY A 106 14.01 -8.07 -6.97
CA GLY A 106 14.95 -7.10 -7.55
C GLY A 106 14.45 -5.67 -7.63
N PHE A 107 13.26 -5.38 -7.12
CA PHE A 107 12.78 -3.98 -7.05
C PHE A 107 13.59 -3.24 -5.99
N LYS A 108 14.11 -2.08 -6.37
CA LYS A 108 15.09 -1.33 -5.56
C LYS A 108 14.45 -0.32 -4.61
N ASN A 109 13.22 0.12 -4.91
CA ASN A 109 12.59 1.25 -4.23
C ASN A 109 11.22 0.86 -3.69
N CYS A 110 11.20 -0.13 -2.79
CA CYS A 110 9.98 -0.57 -2.11
C CYS A 110 9.91 0.08 -0.74
N PHE A 111 8.75 0.66 -0.42
CA PHE A 111 8.52 1.40 0.82
C PHE A 111 7.31 0.86 1.55
N ASN A 112 7.37 0.85 2.88
CA ASN A 112 6.23 0.55 3.72
C ASN A 112 5.58 1.85 4.17
N VAL A 113 4.27 1.97 3.99
CA VAL A 113 3.53 3.14 4.48
C VAL A 113 3.15 2.90 5.93
N VAL A 114 3.92 3.48 6.85
CA VAL A 114 3.65 3.35 8.28
C VAL A 114 2.33 4.03 8.62
N GLY A 115 1.60 3.47 9.59
CA GLY A 115 0.25 3.92 9.89
C GLY A 115 -0.81 3.35 8.96
N GLY A 116 -0.45 2.98 7.74
CA GLY A 116 -1.36 2.36 6.79
C GLY A 116 -2.58 3.21 6.44
N PHE A 117 -3.70 2.55 6.17
CA PHE A 117 -4.93 3.24 5.81
C PHE A 117 -5.68 3.79 7.02
N GLU A 118 -5.73 3.04 8.10
CA GLU A 118 -6.53 3.36 9.29
C GLU A 118 -5.70 3.73 10.52
N GLY A 119 -4.45 3.29 10.57
CA GLY A 119 -3.60 3.49 11.73
C GLY A 119 -4.03 2.69 12.95
N PRO A 120 -3.44 2.98 14.12
CA PRO A 120 -3.83 2.34 15.36
C PRO A 120 -5.15 2.90 15.89
N PRO A 121 -5.85 2.17 16.79
CA PRO A 121 -7.03 2.71 17.44
C PRO A 121 -6.69 3.85 18.40
N ASP A 122 -7.59 4.81 18.54
CA ASP A 122 -7.49 5.89 19.51
C ASP A 122 -7.96 5.42 20.90
N ASN A 123 -8.07 6.36 21.84
CA ASN A 123 -8.50 6.05 23.21
C ASN A 123 -9.94 5.52 23.30
N ASP A 124 -10.75 5.78 22.28
CA ASP A 124 -12.13 5.28 22.18
C ASP A 124 -12.21 4.01 21.34
N GLN A 125 -11.06 3.43 20.99
CA GLN A 125 -10.95 2.23 20.16
C GLN A 125 -11.46 2.43 18.73
N HIS A 126 -11.32 3.66 18.21
CA HIS A 126 -11.64 3.98 16.81
C HIS A 126 -10.35 4.19 16.01
N ARG A 127 -10.33 3.61 14.81
CA ARG A 127 -9.22 3.82 13.87
C ARG A 127 -9.53 5.00 12.95
N GLY A 128 -8.49 5.50 12.26
CA GLY A 128 -8.64 6.60 11.32
C GLY A 128 -8.45 7.98 11.92
N ASN A 129 -8.10 8.06 13.20
CA ASN A 129 -7.99 9.34 13.93
C ASN A 129 -6.58 9.67 14.41
N VAL A 130 -5.70 8.67 14.53
CA VAL A 130 -4.37 8.86 15.13
C VAL A 130 -3.30 9.00 14.07
N ASP A 131 -3.29 8.09 13.08
CA ASP A 131 -2.23 8.02 12.09
C ASP A 131 -2.78 7.37 10.81
N GLY A 132 -2.02 7.44 9.73
CA GLY A 132 -2.33 6.79 8.48
C GLY A 132 -3.05 7.68 7.47
N TRP A 133 -3.51 7.06 6.39
CA TRP A 133 -4.10 7.75 5.25
C TRP A 133 -5.32 8.59 5.61
N LYS A 134 -6.25 8.01 6.36
CA LYS A 134 -7.47 8.71 6.78
C LYS A 134 -7.18 9.85 7.75
N ALA A 135 -6.31 9.62 8.74
CA ALA A 135 -5.95 10.66 9.72
C ALA A 135 -5.23 11.83 9.07
N ALA A 136 -4.47 11.57 8.00
CA ALA A 136 -3.79 12.60 7.22
C ALA A 136 -4.73 13.37 6.28
N ALA A 137 -6.02 13.04 6.29
CA ALA A 137 -7.05 13.66 5.44
C ALA A 137 -6.76 13.54 3.94
N LEU A 138 -6.11 12.46 3.53
CA LEU A 138 -5.83 12.18 2.12
C LEU A 138 -7.07 11.58 1.45
N PRO A 139 -7.23 11.76 0.12
CA PRO A 139 -8.42 11.29 -0.57
C PRO A 139 -8.62 9.78 -0.49
N TRP A 140 -9.85 9.36 -0.22
CA TRP A 140 -10.25 7.96 -0.24
C TRP A 140 -11.73 7.86 -0.61
N VAL A 141 -12.13 6.69 -1.11
CA VAL A 141 -13.50 6.42 -1.53
C VAL A 141 -13.99 5.10 -0.95
N GLN A 142 -15.29 5.01 -0.80
CA GLN A 142 -15.98 3.81 -0.34
C GLN A 142 -17.07 3.49 -1.34
N LYS A 143 -17.08 2.27 -1.85
CA LYS A 143 -17.99 1.87 -2.91
C LYS A 143 -19.00 0.84 -2.46
#